data_6c3df43e0ec511603bd8cff01e2b7223
#
_entry.id   6c3df43e0ec511603bd8cff01e2b7223
#
_cell.length_a   1.000
_cell.length_b   1.000
_cell.length_c   1.000
_cell.angle_alpha   90.00
_cell.angle_beta   90.00
_cell.angle_gamma   90.00
#
_symmetry.space_group_name_H-M   'P 1'
#
loop_
_entity.id
_entity.type
_entity.pdbx_description
1 polymer ?
#
loop_
_entity_poly.entity_id
_entity_poly.type
_entity_poly.pdbx_seq_one_letter_code
_entity_poly.pdbx_strand_id
1 'polypeptide(L)'
;AKERLDEMSDPELSIDRALKQYLELGYSQNWINQRLKSIEIRKELTDEWQRVGVKQGTEFATLTDIITKTWADKTTKEYKILKGLKKENLRDNMTNTELILNMLAEASTKDISEAINPSNFEESKLVAKQGGNVAKVARAELEAKTGKKVVTNQNAKKFIENKL
;
A
#
# COMPACT_ATOMS: atom_id res chain seq x y z
N ALA A 1 -2.53 19.34 17.03
CA ALA A 1 -3.84 19.46 16.39
C ALA A 1 -3.75 20.28 15.10
N LYS A 2 -3.12 21.43 15.15
CA LYS A 2 -2.96 22.30 13.98
C LYS A 2 -2.08 21.64 12.90
N GLU A 3 -0.99 21.01 13.30
CA GLU A 3 -0.08 20.30 12.39
C GLU A 3 -0.79 19.16 11.67
N ARG A 4 -1.65 18.44 12.37
CA ARG A 4 -2.39 17.32 11.81
C ARG A 4 -3.45 17.77 10.82
N LEU A 5 -4.08 18.93 11.08
CA LEU A 5 -5.03 19.53 10.16
C LEU A 5 -4.33 20.02 8.89
N ASP A 6 -3.13 20.61 9.02
CA ASP A 6 -2.33 21.04 7.88
C ASP A 6 -1.90 19.86 7.01
N GLU A 7 -1.54 18.71 7.62
CA GLU A 7 -1.22 17.48 6.91
C GLU A 7 -2.40 16.93 6.12
N MET A 8 -3.61 17.04 6.64
CA MET A 8 -4.81 16.58 5.96
C MET A 8 -5.14 17.44 4.75
N SER A 9 -4.76 18.73 4.76
CA SER A 9 -5.06 19.66 3.68
C SER A 9 -3.90 19.83 2.70
N ASP A 10 -2.67 19.43 3.06
CA ASP A 10 -1.47 19.60 2.24
C ASP A 10 -0.69 18.28 2.16
N PRO A 11 -0.87 17.52 1.05
CA PRO A 11 -0.14 16.26 0.86
C PRO A 11 1.38 16.43 0.81
N GLU A 12 1.86 17.55 0.30
CA GLU A 12 3.30 17.83 0.21
C GLU A 12 3.92 17.98 1.60
N LEU A 13 3.24 18.67 2.50
CA LEU A 13 3.68 18.82 3.88
C LEU A 13 3.75 17.47 4.60
N SER A 14 2.77 16.60 4.35
CA SER A 14 2.76 15.25 4.90
C SER A 14 3.94 14.42 4.39
N ILE A 15 4.28 14.54 3.11
CA ILE A 15 5.41 13.83 2.49
C ILE A 15 6.73 14.31 3.08
N ASP A 16 6.94 15.62 3.19
CA ASP A 16 8.17 16.19 3.77
C ASP A 16 8.38 15.73 5.21
N ARG A 17 7.31 15.71 5.98
CA ARG A 17 7.37 15.26 7.37
C ARG A 17 7.69 13.77 7.46
N ALA A 18 7.08 12.95 6.61
CA ALA A 18 7.35 11.52 6.54
C ALA A 18 8.80 11.26 6.17
N LEU A 19 9.33 11.97 5.19
CA LEU A 19 10.73 11.86 4.79
C LEU A 19 11.68 12.11 5.96
N LYS A 20 11.46 13.20 6.67
CA LYS A 20 12.27 13.56 7.82
C LYS A 20 12.22 12.48 8.90
N GLN A 21 11.03 11.99 9.20
CA GLN A 21 10.83 10.96 10.21
C GLN A 21 11.53 9.66 9.84
N TYR A 22 11.42 9.20 8.59
CA TYR A 22 12.07 7.97 8.15
C TYR A 22 13.60 8.10 8.17
N LEU A 23 14.13 9.27 7.79
CA LEU A 23 15.57 9.53 7.86
C LEU A 23 16.08 9.45 9.29
N GLU A 24 15.34 10.04 10.25
CA GLU A 24 15.70 10.00 11.67
C GLU A 24 15.68 8.57 12.22
N LEU A 25 14.78 7.71 11.71
CA LEU A 25 14.68 6.32 12.12
C LEU A 25 15.73 5.42 11.48
N GLY A 26 16.52 5.94 10.54
CA GLY A 26 17.62 5.20 9.93
C GLY A 26 17.25 4.32 8.73
N TYR A 27 16.07 4.52 8.14
CA TYR A 27 15.70 3.80 6.92
C TYR A 27 16.61 4.20 5.75
N SER A 28 16.87 3.26 4.83
CA SER A 28 17.67 3.55 3.65
C SER A 28 16.95 4.53 2.73
N GLN A 29 17.71 5.34 2.01
CA GLN A 29 17.15 6.31 1.05
C GLN A 29 16.31 5.60 -0.02
N ASN A 30 16.76 4.44 -0.49
CA ASN A 30 16.04 3.66 -1.50
C ASN A 30 14.66 3.24 -1.00
N TRP A 31 14.60 2.70 0.22
CA TRP A 31 13.34 2.30 0.83
C TRP A 31 12.41 3.51 1.05
N ILE A 32 12.99 4.62 1.53
CA ILE A 32 12.25 5.87 1.77
C ILE A 32 11.60 6.36 0.48
N ASN A 33 12.35 6.37 -0.63
CA ASN A 33 11.82 6.79 -1.93
C ASN A 33 10.61 5.94 -2.35
N GLN A 34 10.68 4.64 -2.16
CA GLN A 34 9.55 3.75 -2.47
C GLN A 34 8.36 4.01 -1.55
N ARG A 35 8.63 4.21 -0.25
CA ARG A 35 7.55 4.48 0.71
C ARG A 35 6.83 5.78 0.41
N LEU A 36 7.58 6.83 0.06
CA LEU A 36 6.98 8.13 -0.30
C LEU A 36 6.15 8.00 -1.58
N LYS A 37 6.64 7.26 -2.58
CA LYS A 37 5.89 7.00 -3.81
C LYS A 37 4.60 6.26 -3.51
N SER A 38 4.64 5.32 -2.57
CA SER A 38 3.43 4.58 -2.18
C SER A 38 2.37 5.49 -1.56
N ILE A 39 2.78 6.54 -0.85
CA ILE A 39 1.85 7.52 -0.29
C ILE A 39 1.13 8.28 -1.42
N GLU A 40 1.87 8.71 -2.44
CA GLU A 40 1.29 9.40 -3.61
C GLU A 40 0.30 8.50 -4.35
N ILE A 41 0.68 7.25 -4.61
CA ILE A 41 -0.17 6.29 -5.32
C ILE A 41 -1.44 6.01 -4.53
N ARG A 42 -1.32 5.84 -3.22
CA ARG A 42 -2.47 5.63 -2.36
C ARG A 42 -3.43 6.81 -2.41
N LYS A 43 -2.90 8.03 -2.39
CA LYS A 43 -3.73 9.23 -2.49
C LYS A 43 -4.47 9.28 -3.83
N GLU A 44 -3.81 8.98 -4.93
CA GLU A 44 -4.43 8.93 -6.24
C GLU A 44 -5.58 7.92 -6.27
N LEU A 45 -5.38 6.75 -5.66
CA LEU A 45 -6.42 5.72 -5.58
C LEU A 45 -7.61 6.18 -4.74
N THR A 46 -7.38 6.76 -3.57
CA THR A 46 -8.48 7.22 -2.71
C THR A 46 -9.22 8.39 -3.33
N ASP A 47 -8.54 9.26 -4.08
CA ASP A 47 -9.19 10.32 -4.84
C ASP A 47 -10.10 9.73 -5.92
N GLU A 48 -9.65 8.67 -6.61
CA GLU A 48 -10.46 7.97 -7.61
C GLU A 48 -11.69 7.32 -6.96
N TRP A 49 -11.52 6.68 -5.81
CA TRP A 49 -12.65 6.09 -5.08
C TRP A 49 -13.69 7.16 -4.70
N GLN A 50 -13.24 8.33 -4.25
CA GLN A 50 -14.17 9.44 -3.97
C GLN A 50 -14.88 9.89 -5.23
N ARG A 51 -14.18 9.97 -6.36
CA ARG A 51 -14.77 10.37 -7.64
C ARG A 51 -15.93 9.44 -8.05
N VAL A 52 -15.78 8.15 -7.83
CA VAL A 52 -16.82 7.15 -8.19
C VAL A 52 -17.82 6.89 -7.06
N GLY A 53 -17.77 7.66 -5.98
CA GLY A 53 -18.76 7.61 -4.92
C GLY A 53 -18.54 6.59 -3.82
N VAL A 54 -17.33 6.02 -3.73
CA VAL A 54 -16.96 5.14 -2.61
C VAL A 54 -16.75 6.00 -1.37
N LYS A 55 -17.28 5.56 -0.24
CA LYS A 55 -17.22 6.29 1.02
C LYS A 55 -15.96 5.98 1.81
N GLN A 56 -15.40 7.01 2.42
CA GLN A 56 -14.26 6.85 3.34
C GLN A 56 -14.65 5.95 4.52
N GLY A 57 -13.64 5.41 5.18
CA GLY A 57 -13.85 4.54 6.32
C GLY A 57 -14.04 3.10 5.89
N THR A 58 -15.17 2.51 6.22
CA THR A 58 -15.44 1.08 6.02
C THR A 58 -15.32 0.65 4.54
N GLU A 59 -15.84 1.46 3.61
CA GLU A 59 -15.78 1.09 2.20
C GLU A 59 -14.35 1.14 1.65
N PHE A 60 -13.59 2.16 2.00
CA PHE A 60 -12.16 2.24 1.64
C PHE A 60 -11.39 1.05 2.21
N ALA A 61 -11.64 0.72 3.47
CA ALA A 61 -10.98 -0.41 4.14
C ALA A 61 -11.32 -1.74 3.46
N THR A 62 -12.58 -1.92 3.09
CA THR A 62 -13.02 -3.14 2.39
C THR A 62 -12.31 -3.28 1.04
N LEU A 63 -12.26 -2.23 0.25
CA LEU A 63 -11.59 -2.26 -1.05
C LEU A 63 -10.09 -2.52 -0.89
N THR A 64 -9.47 -1.90 0.11
CA THR A 64 -8.05 -2.13 0.41
C THR A 64 -7.79 -3.58 0.77
N ASP A 65 -8.66 -4.19 1.57
CA ASP A 65 -8.54 -5.61 1.92
C ASP A 65 -8.72 -6.53 0.70
N ILE A 66 -9.63 -6.18 -0.21
CA ILE A 66 -9.79 -6.94 -1.45
C ILE A 66 -8.51 -6.90 -2.29
N ILE A 67 -7.93 -5.72 -2.45
CA ILE A 67 -6.67 -5.55 -3.19
C ILE A 67 -5.57 -6.40 -2.55
N THR A 68 -5.39 -6.26 -1.25
CA THR A 68 -4.32 -6.92 -0.50
C THR A 68 -4.51 -8.43 -0.51
N LYS A 69 -5.73 -8.91 -0.24
CA LYS A 69 -6.04 -10.34 -0.26
C LYS A 69 -5.78 -10.94 -1.64
N THR A 70 -6.10 -10.21 -2.69
CA THR A 70 -5.93 -10.70 -4.05
C THR A 70 -4.44 -10.84 -4.41
N TRP A 71 -3.61 -9.83 -4.13
CA TRP A 71 -2.21 -9.92 -4.56
C TRP A 71 -1.31 -10.62 -3.54
N ALA A 72 -1.60 -10.51 -2.24
CA ALA A 72 -0.72 -11.00 -1.16
C ALA A 72 -1.25 -12.26 -0.47
N ASP A 73 -2.44 -12.73 -0.83
CA ASP A 73 -3.15 -13.86 -0.21
C ASP A 73 -3.50 -13.65 1.26
N LYS A 74 -3.47 -12.40 1.72
CA LYS A 74 -3.74 -12.04 3.12
C LYS A 74 -4.52 -10.74 3.18
N THR A 75 -5.49 -10.67 4.12
CA THR A 75 -6.09 -9.39 4.45
C THR A 75 -5.04 -8.50 5.12
N THR A 76 -5.32 -7.22 5.26
CA THR A 76 -4.43 -6.30 5.98
C THR A 76 -4.13 -6.83 7.39
N LYS A 77 -5.15 -7.32 8.08
CA LYS A 77 -5.00 -7.87 9.44
C LYS A 77 -4.10 -9.11 9.45
N GLU A 78 -4.34 -10.05 8.53
CA GLU A 78 -3.53 -11.27 8.43
C GLU A 78 -2.08 -10.93 8.09
N TYR A 79 -1.87 -9.96 7.22
CA TYR A 79 -0.54 -9.51 6.82
C TYR A 79 0.20 -8.86 8.00
N LYS A 80 -0.49 -8.05 8.79
CA LYS A 80 0.09 -7.49 10.03
C LYS A 80 0.51 -8.57 11.01
N ILE A 81 -0.32 -9.60 11.17
CA ILE A 81 0.00 -10.74 12.04
C ILE A 81 1.28 -11.43 11.55
N LEU A 82 1.39 -11.67 10.25
CA LEU A 82 2.59 -12.27 9.68
C LEU A 82 3.85 -11.45 9.98
N LYS A 83 3.73 -10.13 9.93
CA LYS A 83 4.84 -9.20 10.20
C LYS A 83 5.11 -9.00 11.69
N GLY A 84 4.29 -9.57 12.57
CA GLY A 84 4.42 -9.40 14.02
C GLY A 84 4.02 -8.01 14.51
N LEU A 85 3.10 -7.36 13.80
CA LEU A 85 2.65 -6.00 14.11
C LEU A 85 1.37 -6.02 14.93
N LYS A 86 1.19 -5.03 15.79
CA LYS A 86 -0.06 -4.81 16.54
C LYS A 86 -0.77 -3.58 16.00
N LYS A 87 -0.24 -2.39 16.31
CA LYS A 87 -0.82 -1.10 15.90
C LYS A 87 0.01 -0.42 14.81
N GLU A 88 1.22 -0.91 14.56
CA GLU A 88 2.12 -0.30 13.61
C GLU A 88 1.54 -0.34 12.19
N ASN A 89 1.93 0.62 11.38
CA ASN A 89 1.49 0.69 9.98
C ASN A 89 2.12 -0.44 9.17
N LEU A 90 1.30 -1.17 8.41
CA LEU A 90 1.79 -2.30 7.62
C LEU A 90 2.81 -1.86 6.57
N ARG A 91 2.53 -0.77 5.85
CA ARG A 91 3.42 -0.31 4.77
C ARG A 91 4.79 0.13 5.29
N ASP A 92 4.84 0.68 6.49
CA ASP A 92 6.12 1.06 7.12
C ASP A 92 7.01 -0.15 7.42
N ASN A 93 6.43 -1.35 7.41
CA ASN A 93 7.12 -2.60 7.74
C ASN A 93 7.23 -3.55 6.55
N MET A 94 6.82 -3.13 5.37
CA MET A 94 6.99 -3.89 4.14
C MET A 94 8.42 -3.77 3.61
N THR A 95 8.92 -4.84 2.98
CA THR A 95 10.18 -4.79 2.24
C THR A 95 9.99 -3.92 1.00
N ASN A 96 11.09 -3.56 0.35
CA ASN A 96 11.05 -2.78 -0.88
C ASN A 96 10.22 -3.47 -1.98
N THR A 97 10.40 -4.77 -2.17
CA THR A 97 9.64 -5.53 -3.17
C THR A 97 8.15 -5.59 -2.84
N GLU A 98 7.81 -5.79 -1.56
CA GLU A 98 6.41 -5.77 -1.15
C GLU A 98 5.76 -4.41 -1.43
N LEU A 99 6.48 -3.32 -1.16
CA LEU A 99 5.99 -1.96 -1.46
C LEU A 99 5.73 -1.79 -2.96
N ILE A 100 6.65 -2.25 -3.80
CA ILE A 100 6.53 -2.12 -5.26
C ILE A 100 5.30 -2.88 -5.77
N LEU A 101 5.10 -4.11 -5.31
CA LEU A 101 3.93 -4.90 -5.72
C LEU A 101 2.63 -4.30 -5.21
N ASN A 102 2.63 -3.79 -3.98
CA ASN A 102 1.45 -3.12 -3.46
C ASN A 102 1.12 -1.86 -4.27
N MET A 103 2.14 -1.10 -4.65
CA MET A 103 1.96 0.07 -5.52
C MET A 103 1.40 -0.33 -6.88
N LEU A 104 1.89 -1.42 -7.46
CA LEU A 104 1.36 -1.92 -8.73
C LEU A 104 -0.12 -2.27 -8.61
N ALA A 105 -0.50 -2.95 -7.53
CA ALA A 105 -1.89 -3.31 -7.27
C ALA A 105 -2.78 -2.06 -7.15
N GLU A 106 -2.33 -1.07 -6.42
CA GLU A 106 -3.10 0.15 -6.18
C GLU A 106 -3.16 1.05 -7.43
N ALA A 107 -2.05 1.22 -8.13
CA ALA A 107 -2.02 1.98 -9.38
C ALA A 107 -2.87 1.32 -10.47
N SER A 108 -2.81 -0.01 -10.57
CA SER A 108 -3.63 -0.76 -11.51
C SER A 108 -5.12 -0.63 -11.21
N THR A 109 -5.49 -0.68 -9.93
CA THR A 109 -6.88 -0.48 -9.51
C THR A 109 -7.39 0.90 -9.92
N LYS A 110 -6.59 1.92 -9.69
CA LYS A 110 -6.93 3.30 -10.09
C LYS A 110 -7.11 3.40 -11.60
N ASP A 111 -6.15 2.88 -12.38
CA ASP A 111 -6.21 2.94 -13.85
C ASP A 111 -7.38 2.19 -14.42
N ILE A 112 -7.69 1.00 -13.88
CA ILE A 112 -8.84 0.20 -14.31
C ILE A 112 -10.14 0.93 -13.93
N SER A 113 -10.20 1.52 -12.75
CA SER A 113 -11.37 2.30 -12.32
C SER A 113 -11.65 3.46 -13.28
N GLU A 114 -10.61 4.19 -13.68
CA GLU A 114 -10.77 5.28 -14.64
C GLU A 114 -11.27 4.79 -16.00
N ALA A 115 -10.79 3.62 -16.45
CA ALA A 115 -11.16 3.05 -17.75
C ALA A 115 -12.59 2.51 -17.76
N ILE A 116 -12.99 1.80 -16.69
CA ILE A 116 -14.31 1.15 -16.60
C ILE A 116 -15.37 2.12 -16.08
N ASN A 117 -14.97 3.08 -15.23
CA ASN A 117 -15.85 4.04 -14.58
C ASN A 117 -16.98 3.36 -13.81
N PRO A 118 -16.66 2.62 -12.72
CA PRO A 118 -17.67 1.92 -11.94
C PRO A 118 -18.70 2.89 -11.35
N SER A 119 -19.96 2.44 -11.25
CA SER A 119 -21.06 3.30 -10.81
C SER A 119 -21.28 3.30 -9.30
N ASN A 120 -20.73 2.32 -8.60
CA ASN A 120 -21.02 2.13 -7.18
C ASN A 120 -19.93 1.28 -6.50
N PHE A 121 -20.10 1.11 -5.17
CA PHE A 121 -19.19 0.34 -4.35
C PHE A 121 -19.05 -1.12 -4.80
N GLU A 122 -20.18 -1.75 -5.16
CA GLU A 122 -20.14 -3.17 -5.58
C GLU A 122 -19.33 -3.37 -6.85
N GLU A 123 -19.46 -2.46 -7.82
CA GLU A 123 -18.62 -2.49 -9.03
C GLU A 123 -17.16 -2.19 -8.72
N SER A 124 -16.90 -1.31 -7.77
CA SER A 124 -15.54 -0.98 -7.32
C SER A 124 -14.85 -2.18 -6.66
N LYS A 125 -15.60 -3.10 -6.03
CA LYS A 125 -15.04 -4.34 -5.50
C LYS A 125 -14.47 -5.22 -6.60
N LEU A 126 -15.16 -5.31 -7.73
CA LEU A 126 -14.68 -6.08 -8.89
C LEU A 126 -13.41 -5.45 -9.47
N VAL A 127 -13.38 -4.12 -9.55
CA VAL A 127 -12.20 -3.38 -10.02
C VAL A 127 -11.01 -3.61 -9.07
N ALA A 128 -11.25 -3.62 -7.75
CA ALA A 128 -10.21 -3.88 -6.76
C ALA A 128 -9.60 -5.28 -6.95
N LYS A 129 -10.42 -6.30 -7.24
CA LYS A 129 -9.92 -7.64 -7.55
C LYS A 129 -9.10 -7.65 -8.83
N GLN A 130 -9.52 -6.94 -9.86
CA GLN A 130 -8.79 -6.87 -11.11
C GLN A 130 -7.43 -6.20 -10.91
N GLY A 131 -7.38 -5.10 -10.17
CA GLY A 131 -6.12 -4.40 -9.86
C GLY A 131 -5.18 -5.24 -9.02
N GLY A 132 -5.72 -5.89 -7.99
CA GLY A 132 -4.95 -6.82 -7.17
C GLY A 132 -4.39 -7.98 -7.98
N ASN A 133 -5.15 -8.47 -8.95
CA ASN A 133 -4.71 -9.58 -9.80
C ASN A 133 -3.52 -9.24 -10.69
N VAL A 134 -3.38 -7.99 -11.12
CA VAL A 134 -2.21 -7.55 -11.89
C VAL A 134 -0.94 -7.79 -11.05
N ALA A 135 -0.95 -7.38 -9.79
CA ALA A 135 0.19 -7.58 -8.91
C ALA A 135 0.35 -9.05 -8.50
N LYS A 136 -0.75 -9.80 -8.38
CA LYS A 136 -0.69 -11.24 -8.09
C LYS A 136 0.07 -12.00 -9.18
N VAL A 137 -0.21 -11.72 -10.44
CA VAL A 137 0.48 -12.34 -11.57
C VAL A 137 1.96 -11.98 -11.55
N ALA A 138 2.28 -10.70 -11.31
CA ALA A 138 3.67 -10.24 -11.20
C ALA A 138 4.40 -10.94 -10.04
N ARG A 139 3.75 -11.05 -8.88
CA ARG A 139 4.33 -11.73 -7.72
C ARG A 139 4.62 -13.21 -8.04
N ALA A 140 3.67 -13.90 -8.63
CA ALA A 140 3.83 -15.33 -8.97
C ALA A 140 5.00 -15.54 -9.92
N GLU A 141 5.13 -14.68 -10.93
CA GLU A 141 6.22 -14.74 -11.89
C GLU A 141 7.58 -14.51 -11.21
N LEU A 142 7.64 -13.52 -10.33
CA LEU A 142 8.87 -13.22 -9.60
C LEU A 142 9.27 -14.38 -8.68
N GLU A 143 8.30 -14.95 -7.95
CA GLU A 143 8.54 -16.07 -7.06
C GLU A 143 9.00 -17.32 -7.82
N ALA A 144 8.45 -17.55 -9.01
CA ALA A 144 8.87 -18.68 -9.85
C ALA A 144 10.34 -18.53 -10.31
N LYS A 145 10.77 -17.31 -10.60
CA LYS A 145 12.14 -17.04 -11.07
C LYS A 145 13.17 -17.02 -9.96
N THR A 146 12.80 -16.58 -8.76
CA THR A 146 13.73 -16.46 -7.64
C THR A 146 13.74 -17.68 -6.72
N GLY A 147 12.67 -18.47 -6.73
CA GLY A 147 12.45 -19.54 -5.77
C GLY A 147 12.15 -19.06 -4.35
N LYS A 148 11.85 -17.76 -4.19
CA LYS A 148 11.61 -17.14 -2.87
C LYS A 148 10.24 -16.50 -2.83
N LYS A 149 9.61 -16.55 -1.65
CA LYS A 149 8.34 -15.85 -1.41
C LYS A 149 8.58 -14.35 -1.24
N VAL A 150 7.68 -13.55 -1.80
CA VAL A 150 7.73 -12.09 -1.66
C VAL A 150 7.10 -11.66 -0.32
N VAL A 151 5.95 -12.22 0.01
CA VAL A 151 5.21 -11.88 1.24
C VAL A 151 5.77 -12.74 2.37
N THR A 152 6.53 -12.10 3.28
CA THR A 152 7.25 -12.79 4.35
C THR A 152 7.10 -12.04 5.68
N ASN A 153 7.65 -12.62 6.74
CA ASN A 153 7.69 -11.98 8.05
C ASN A 153 8.83 -10.96 8.19
N GLN A 154 9.69 -10.82 7.18
CA GLN A 154 10.74 -9.81 7.20
C GLN A 154 10.12 -8.42 7.04
N ASN A 155 10.67 -7.45 7.78
CA ASN A 155 10.22 -6.07 7.68
C ASN A 155 11.41 -5.11 7.73
N ALA A 156 11.18 -3.88 7.29
CA ALA A 156 12.21 -2.85 7.23
C ALA A 156 12.79 -2.53 8.61
N LYS A 157 11.96 -2.57 9.64
CA LYS A 157 12.39 -2.29 11.03
C LYS A 157 13.39 -3.31 11.53
N LYS A 158 13.12 -4.61 11.34
CA LYS A 158 14.04 -5.68 11.71
C LYS A 158 15.36 -5.57 10.95
N PHE A 159 15.29 -5.21 9.68
CA PHE A 159 16.46 -5.01 8.85
C PHE A 159 17.36 -3.89 9.40
N ILE A 160 16.76 -2.79 9.86
CA ILE A 160 17.48 -1.68 10.48
C ILE A 160 18.14 -2.13 11.79
N GLU A 161 17.40 -2.83 12.66
CA GLU A 161 17.92 -3.34 13.92
C GLU A 161 19.11 -4.26 13.71
N ASN A 162 19.08 -5.10 12.68
CA ASN A 162 20.18 -6.03 12.36
C ASN A 162 21.42 -5.32 11.81
N LYS A 163 21.29 -4.09 11.31
CA LYS A 163 22.42 -3.30 10.84
C LYS A 163 23.15 -2.55 11.94
N LEU A 164 22.49 -2.38 13.06
CA LEU A 164 23.07 -1.68 14.21
C LEU A 164 23.84 -2.65 15.10
#